data_503fb7e9480179b30fb84401ca68264b
#
_entry.id   503fb7e9480179b30fb84401ca68264b
#
_cell.length_a   1.000
_cell.length_b   1.000
_cell.length_c   1.000
_cell.angle_alpha   90.00
_cell.angle_beta   90.00
_cell.angle_gamma   90.00
#
_symmetry.space_group_name_H-M   'P 1'
#
loop_
_entity.id
_entity.type
_entity.pdbx_description
1 polymer ?
#
loop_
_entity_poly.entity_id
_entity_poly.type
_entity_poly.pdbx_seq_one_letter_code
_entity_poly.pdbx_strand_id
1 'polypeptide(L)'
;MAKKSAPKLFAIIHIGSEQVTLQISEYSSLGDLRVIEKTSREVFLGEETFKTGRISFTTSGQLCALLRGYKRLLSEYGVRDYRVIATTALREAENQHYVVDQVRTRTGFELEVVDMLQEIYFKY
;
A
#
# COMPACT_ATOMS: atom_id res chain seq x y z
N MET A 1 36.71 -15.07 2.15
CA MET A 1 35.41 -15.66 2.41
C MET A 1 34.33 -14.77 1.85
N ALA A 2 33.49 -15.32 1.03
CA ALA A 2 32.41 -14.54 0.46
C ALA A 2 31.45 -14.10 1.55
N LYS A 3 31.21 -12.81 1.65
CA LYS A 3 30.18 -12.29 2.52
C LYS A 3 28.83 -12.75 2.01
N LYS A 4 28.07 -13.42 2.86
CA LYS A 4 26.68 -13.68 2.56
C LYS A 4 25.97 -12.34 2.47
N SER A 5 25.35 -12.08 1.34
CA SER A 5 24.52 -10.91 1.19
C SER A 5 23.38 -10.98 2.22
N ALA A 6 23.15 -9.90 2.94
CA ALA A 6 21.97 -9.82 3.79
C ALA A 6 20.72 -9.99 2.91
N PRO A 7 19.69 -10.70 3.40
CA PRO A 7 18.44 -10.81 2.66
C PRO A 7 17.89 -9.43 2.34
N LYS A 8 17.36 -9.28 1.14
CA LYS A 8 16.72 -8.03 0.75
C LYS A 8 15.28 -8.04 1.23
N LEU A 9 14.86 -6.92 1.78
CA LEU A 9 13.49 -6.72 2.19
C LEU A 9 12.77 -5.88 1.15
N PHE A 10 11.52 -6.23 0.89
CA PHE A 10 10.64 -5.37 0.10
C PHE A 10 9.23 -5.44 0.66
N ALA A 11 8.44 -4.45 0.34
CA ALA A 11 7.08 -4.38 0.86
C ALA A 11 6.10 -3.98 -0.21
N ILE A 12 4.86 -4.42 -0.01
CA ILE A 12 3.73 -3.95 -0.80
C ILE A 12 2.67 -3.46 0.18
N ILE A 13 2.22 -2.24 -0.05
CA ILE A 13 1.05 -1.69 0.61
C ILE A 13 -0.07 -1.72 -0.42
N HIS A 14 -1.14 -2.43 -0.10
CA HIS A 14 -2.29 -2.56 -0.99
C HIS A 14 -3.48 -1.83 -0.38
N ILE A 15 -3.97 -0.82 -1.09
CA ILE A 15 -5.13 -0.03 -0.70
C ILE A 15 -6.34 -0.59 -1.45
N GLY A 16 -7.11 -1.42 -0.76
CA GLY A 16 -8.31 -2.05 -1.31
C GLY A 16 -9.57 -1.28 -0.94
N SER A 17 -10.71 -1.89 -1.23
CA SER A 17 -12.00 -1.26 -0.95
C SER A 17 -12.36 -1.24 0.54
N GLU A 18 -11.95 -2.23 1.29
CA GLU A 18 -12.29 -2.38 2.71
C GLU A 18 -11.09 -2.38 3.63
N GLN A 19 -9.93 -2.70 3.11
CA GLN A 19 -8.72 -2.88 3.90
C GLN A 19 -7.52 -2.27 3.22
N VAL A 20 -6.59 -1.82 4.04
CA VAL A 20 -5.26 -1.39 3.60
C VAL A 20 -4.26 -2.34 4.25
N THR A 21 -3.56 -3.09 3.44
CA THR A 21 -2.67 -4.16 3.89
C THR A 21 -1.22 -3.80 3.61
N LEU A 22 -0.37 -4.03 4.61
CA LEU A 22 1.08 -3.94 4.46
C LEU A 22 1.64 -5.36 4.56
N GLN A 23 2.44 -5.75 3.57
CA GLN A 23 3.15 -7.01 3.61
C GLN A 23 4.62 -6.75 3.36
N ILE A 24 5.46 -7.17 4.30
CA ILE A 24 6.91 -7.10 4.18
C ILE A 24 7.44 -8.50 3.95
N SER A 25 8.24 -8.66 2.92
CA SER A 25 8.79 -9.95 2.53
C SER A 25 10.31 -9.88 2.50
N GLU A 26 10.92 -11.01 2.79
CA GLU A 26 12.35 -11.20 2.74
C GLU A 26 12.69 -12.07 1.54
N TYR A 27 13.67 -11.63 0.78
CA TYR A 27 14.12 -12.34 -0.40
C TYR A 27 15.57 -12.75 -0.21
N SER A 28 15.83 -14.06 -0.21
CA SER A 28 17.18 -14.57 -0.03
C SER A 28 17.92 -14.69 -1.35
N SER A 29 19.25 -14.78 -1.29
CA SER A 29 20.09 -15.02 -2.46
C SER A 29 19.82 -16.35 -3.13
N LEU A 30 19.14 -17.27 -2.45
CA LEU A 30 18.77 -18.58 -2.99
C LEU A 30 17.42 -18.56 -3.70
N GLY A 31 16.78 -17.40 -3.78
CA GLY A 31 15.49 -17.25 -4.43
C GLY A 31 14.30 -17.53 -3.53
N ASP A 32 14.52 -17.81 -2.25
CA ASP A 32 13.43 -18.05 -1.30
C ASP A 32 12.76 -16.75 -0.92
N LEU A 33 11.44 -16.73 -0.98
CA LEU A 33 10.62 -15.61 -0.58
C LEU A 33 9.89 -15.96 0.72
N ARG A 34 9.99 -15.10 1.72
CA ARG A 34 9.33 -15.34 3.00
C ARG A 34 8.64 -14.06 3.46
N VAL A 35 7.37 -14.18 3.82
CA VAL A 35 6.65 -13.07 4.43
C VAL A 35 7.05 -12.97 5.89
N ILE A 36 7.59 -11.82 6.28
CA ILE A 36 8.06 -11.60 7.65
C ILE A 36 7.12 -10.72 8.45
N GLU A 37 6.25 -9.96 7.79
CA GLU A 37 5.24 -9.14 8.46
C GLU A 37 4.06 -8.94 7.55
N LYS A 38 2.86 -9.06 8.10
CA LYS A 38 1.63 -8.74 7.37
C LYS A 38 0.64 -8.14 8.34
N THR A 39 0.15 -6.95 8.02
CA THR A 39 -0.85 -6.28 8.84
C THR A 39 -1.89 -5.63 7.94
N SER A 40 -3.12 -5.59 8.42
CA SER A 40 -4.24 -4.97 7.70
C SER A 40 -5.03 -4.10 8.66
N ARG A 41 -5.57 -3.02 8.13
CA ARG A 41 -6.49 -2.15 8.85
C ARG A 41 -7.67 -1.84 7.95
N GLU A 42 -8.85 -1.75 8.55
CA GLU A 42 -10.06 -1.42 7.82
C GLU A 42 -10.11 0.07 7.51
N VAL A 43 -10.28 0.40 6.24
CA VAL A 43 -10.62 1.74 5.77
C VAL A 43 -11.62 1.54 4.65
N PHE A 44 -12.85 1.96 4.86
CA PHE A 44 -13.98 1.64 3.98
C PHE A 44 -14.07 2.62 2.79
N LEU A 45 -13.05 2.58 1.93
CA LEU A 45 -13.00 3.43 0.75
C LEU A 45 -14.10 3.05 -0.25
N GLY A 46 -14.31 1.76 -0.45
CA GLY A 46 -15.29 1.27 -1.42
C GLY A 46 -16.70 1.66 -1.07
N GLU A 47 -17.06 1.65 0.21
CA GLU A 47 -18.39 2.04 0.64
C GLU A 47 -18.70 3.48 0.21
N GLU A 48 -17.77 4.39 0.40
CA GLU A 48 -17.96 5.79 -0.01
C GLU A 48 -17.98 5.95 -1.52
N THR A 49 -17.01 5.35 -2.21
CA THR A 49 -16.91 5.47 -3.66
C THR A 49 -18.15 4.93 -4.34
N PHE A 50 -18.63 3.76 -3.92
CA PHE A 50 -19.75 3.12 -4.59
C PHE A 50 -21.10 3.74 -4.24
N LYS A 51 -21.20 4.41 -3.10
CA LYS A 51 -22.44 5.11 -2.72
C LYS A 51 -22.49 6.55 -3.20
N THR A 52 -21.38 7.27 -3.10
CA THR A 52 -21.34 8.70 -3.37
C THR A 52 -20.47 9.08 -4.57
N GLY A 53 -19.65 8.15 -5.05
CA GLY A 53 -18.69 8.43 -6.12
C GLY A 53 -17.42 9.12 -5.65
N ARG A 54 -17.31 9.46 -4.38
CA ARG A 54 -16.20 10.25 -3.85
C ARG A 54 -15.74 9.73 -2.50
N ILE A 55 -14.48 9.96 -2.20
CA ILE A 55 -13.89 9.65 -0.90
C ILE A 55 -13.88 10.93 -0.07
N SER A 56 -14.46 10.88 1.14
CA SER A 56 -14.58 12.05 2.00
C SER A 56 -13.22 12.49 2.55
N PHE A 57 -13.15 13.74 3.01
CA PHE A 57 -11.97 14.26 3.70
C PHE A 57 -11.62 13.42 4.93
N THR A 58 -12.63 13.01 5.68
CA THR A 58 -12.43 12.19 6.87
C THR A 58 -11.76 10.87 6.54
N THR A 59 -12.29 10.16 5.54
CA THR A 59 -11.74 8.86 5.13
C THR A 59 -10.36 9.02 4.50
N SER A 60 -10.16 10.05 3.69
CA SER A 60 -8.85 10.37 3.14
C SER A 60 -7.83 10.64 4.26
N GLY A 61 -8.25 11.36 5.30
CA GLY A 61 -7.41 11.62 6.46
C GLY A 61 -7.07 10.35 7.24
N GLN A 62 -8.03 9.46 7.41
CA GLN A 62 -7.80 8.15 8.04
C GLN A 62 -6.79 7.32 7.25
N LEU A 63 -6.93 7.32 5.92
CA LEU A 63 -5.98 6.63 5.04
C LEU A 63 -4.58 7.19 5.21
N CYS A 64 -4.42 8.51 5.19
CA CYS A 64 -3.12 9.14 5.36
C CYS A 64 -2.50 8.83 6.71
N ALA A 65 -3.28 8.85 7.79
CA ALA A 65 -2.80 8.53 9.13
C ALA A 65 -2.31 7.08 9.20
N LEU A 66 -3.07 6.16 8.62
CA LEU A 66 -2.68 4.75 8.57
C LEU A 66 -1.39 4.56 7.78
N LEU A 67 -1.30 5.19 6.61
CA LEU A 67 -0.12 5.07 5.77
C LEU A 67 1.13 5.66 6.43
N ARG A 68 0.99 6.68 7.25
CA ARG A 68 2.11 7.18 8.07
C ARG A 68 2.61 6.11 9.02
N GLY A 69 1.69 5.38 9.66
CA GLY A 69 2.04 4.29 10.54
C GLY A 69 2.77 3.19 9.78
N TYR A 70 2.31 2.85 8.59
CA TYR A 70 2.97 1.87 7.76
C TYR A 70 4.36 2.34 7.31
N LYS A 71 4.49 3.62 6.99
CA LYS A 71 5.80 4.18 6.64
C LYS A 71 6.79 4.05 7.79
N ARG A 72 6.32 4.26 9.01
CA ARG A 72 7.15 4.06 10.21
C ARG A 72 7.59 2.61 10.34
N LEU A 73 6.67 1.67 10.11
CA LEU A 73 7.01 0.24 10.12
C LEU A 73 8.08 -0.10 9.08
N LEU A 74 7.93 0.42 7.85
CA LEU A 74 8.93 0.21 6.82
C LEU A 74 10.31 0.70 7.27
N SER A 75 10.34 1.86 7.91
CA SER A 75 11.57 2.43 8.43
C SER A 75 12.17 1.56 9.55
N GLU A 76 11.35 1.09 10.46
CA GLU A 76 11.80 0.24 11.58
C GLU A 76 12.36 -1.09 11.09
N TYR A 77 11.78 -1.66 10.03
CA TYR A 77 12.30 -2.89 9.41
C TYR A 77 13.48 -2.63 8.47
N GLY A 78 13.77 -1.37 8.15
CA GLY A 78 14.82 -1.05 7.20
C GLY A 78 14.46 -1.34 5.75
N VAL A 79 13.17 -1.33 5.42
CA VAL A 79 12.70 -1.59 4.06
C VAL A 79 12.90 -0.35 3.21
N ARG A 80 13.63 -0.48 2.11
CA ARG A 80 13.88 0.61 1.17
C ARG A 80 13.12 0.43 -0.14
N ASP A 81 12.85 -0.82 -0.51
CA ASP A 81 12.13 -1.14 -1.74
C ASP A 81 10.68 -1.47 -1.38
N TYR A 82 9.77 -0.65 -1.87
CA TYR A 82 8.35 -0.89 -1.62
C TYR A 82 7.51 -0.28 -2.73
N ARG A 83 6.26 -0.76 -2.84
CA ARG A 83 5.27 -0.18 -3.73
C ARG A 83 3.97 0.03 -2.95
N VAL A 84 3.26 1.11 -3.30
CA VAL A 84 1.97 1.42 -2.72
C VAL A 84 0.95 1.38 -3.85
N ILE A 85 0.05 0.43 -3.81
CA ILE A 85 -0.86 0.11 -4.90
C ILE A 85 -2.29 0.32 -4.44
N ALA A 86 -3.06 1.09 -5.21
CA ALA A 86 -4.47 1.30 -4.96
C ALA A 86 -5.28 0.70 -6.11
N THR A 87 -6.40 0.10 -5.78
CA THR A 87 -7.20 -0.62 -6.74
C THR A 87 -8.60 -0.01 -6.90
N THR A 88 -9.63 -0.82 -7.02
CA THR A 88 -10.95 -0.43 -7.52
C THR A 88 -11.55 0.80 -6.84
N ALA A 89 -11.56 0.85 -5.51
CA ALA A 89 -12.24 1.94 -4.81
C ALA A 89 -11.63 3.31 -5.14
N LEU A 90 -10.31 3.40 -5.13
CA LEU A 90 -9.66 4.67 -5.46
C LEU A 90 -9.71 4.95 -6.95
N ARG A 91 -9.55 3.91 -7.78
CA ARG A 91 -9.62 4.08 -9.23
C ARG A 91 -10.97 4.65 -9.68
N GLU A 92 -12.06 4.21 -9.07
CA GLU A 92 -13.42 4.62 -9.43
C GLU A 92 -13.87 5.91 -8.75
N ALA A 93 -13.10 6.44 -7.81
CA ALA A 93 -13.47 7.67 -7.13
C ALA A 93 -13.30 8.89 -8.04
N GLU A 94 -14.32 9.74 -8.08
CA GLU A 94 -14.27 10.98 -8.87
C GLU A 94 -13.14 11.89 -8.42
N ASN A 95 -12.84 11.90 -7.13
CA ASN A 95 -11.76 12.72 -6.56
C ASN A 95 -10.47 11.92 -6.34
N GLN A 96 -10.21 10.94 -7.20
CA GLN A 96 -8.99 10.12 -7.13
C GLN A 96 -7.72 10.96 -7.01
N HIS A 97 -7.59 11.98 -7.86
CA HIS A 97 -6.39 12.80 -7.89
C HIS A 97 -6.18 13.57 -6.58
N TYR A 98 -7.26 13.99 -5.94
CA TYR A 98 -7.20 14.63 -4.64
C TYR A 98 -6.61 13.69 -3.59
N VAL A 99 -7.10 12.45 -3.55
CA VAL A 99 -6.63 11.46 -2.58
C VAL A 99 -5.16 11.12 -2.82
N VAL A 100 -4.79 10.89 -4.07
CA VAL A 100 -3.39 10.61 -4.45
C VAL A 100 -2.48 11.75 -4.00
N ASP A 101 -2.91 12.99 -4.24
CA ASP A 101 -2.15 14.17 -3.85
C ASP A 101 -2.03 14.32 -2.33
N GLN A 102 -3.10 14.06 -1.60
CA GLN A 102 -3.08 14.11 -0.14
C GLN A 102 -2.13 13.07 0.45
N VAL A 103 -2.15 11.87 -0.09
CA VAL A 103 -1.24 10.81 0.36
C VAL A 103 0.21 11.22 0.12
N ARG A 104 0.51 11.72 -1.08
CA ARG A 104 1.87 12.17 -1.40
C ARG A 104 2.32 13.30 -0.48
N THR A 105 1.47 14.30 -0.28
CA THR A 105 1.79 15.47 0.52
C THR A 105 1.99 15.12 1.99
N ARG A 106 1.13 14.25 2.53
CA ARG A 106 1.13 13.94 3.96
C ARG A 106 2.05 12.79 4.36
N THR A 107 2.32 11.86 3.44
CA THR A 107 3.10 10.67 3.76
C THR A 107 4.38 10.54 2.93
N GLY A 108 4.45 11.20 1.81
CA GLY A 108 5.53 11.02 0.86
C GLY A 108 5.39 9.81 -0.05
N PHE A 109 4.33 9.01 0.11
CA PHE A 109 4.12 7.84 -0.74
C PHE A 109 3.57 8.23 -2.11
N GLU A 110 4.13 7.62 -3.15
CA GLU A 110 3.62 7.71 -4.51
C GLU A 110 2.68 6.53 -4.75
N LEU A 111 1.38 6.80 -4.88
CA LEU A 111 0.40 5.76 -5.13
C LEU A 111 0.39 5.37 -6.60
N GLU A 112 0.36 4.06 -6.85
CA GLU A 112 0.11 3.51 -8.16
C GLU A 112 -1.34 3.05 -8.21
N VAL A 113 -2.18 3.75 -8.97
CA VAL A 113 -3.57 3.34 -9.16
C VAL A 113 -3.59 2.37 -10.33
N VAL A 114 -3.92 1.12 -10.05
CA VAL A 114 -3.80 0.06 -11.05
C VAL A 114 -5.16 -0.38 -11.56
N ASP A 115 -5.20 -0.90 -12.79
CA ASP A 115 -6.42 -1.44 -13.38
C ASP A 115 -6.67 -2.88 -12.89
N MET A 116 -7.79 -3.46 -13.33
CA MET A 116 -8.20 -4.79 -12.89
C MET A 116 -7.18 -5.87 -13.27
N LEU A 117 -6.58 -5.78 -14.44
CA LEU A 117 -5.59 -6.77 -14.89
C LEU A 117 -4.33 -6.67 -14.05
N GLN A 118 -3.86 -5.47 -13.77
CA GLN A 118 -2.72 -5.25 -12.90
C GLN A 118 -3.01 -5.73 -11.49
N GLU A 119 -4.22 -5.50 -10.99
CA GLU A 119 -4.64 -5.97 -9.68
C GLU A 119 -4.56 -7.49 -9.58
N ILE A 120 -5.06 -8.20 -10.57
CA ILE A 120 -4.98 -9.66 -10.62
C ILE A 120 -3.53 -10.12 -10.62
N TYR A 121 -2.70 -9.48 -11.42
CA TYR A 121 -1.27 -9.80 -11.51
C TYR A 121 -0.56 -9.64 -10.18
N PHE A 122 -0.86 -8.59 -9.43
CA PHE A 122 -0.22 -8.33 -8.14
C PHE A 122 -0.71 -9.25 -7.02
N LYS A 123 -1.89 -9.83 -7.15
CA LYS A 123 -2.41 -10.78 -6.16
C LYS A 123 -1.75 -12.15 -6.25
N TYR A 124 -1.24 -12.48 -7.39
CA TYR A 124 -0.59 -13.75 -7.67
C TYR A 124 0.87 -13.55 -8.02
#